data_51f71931f13eda9a0745d0b91dbd82b4
#
_entry.id   51f71931f13eda9a0745d0b91dbd82b4
#
_cell.length_a   1.000
_cell.length_b   1.000
_cell.length_c   1.000
_cell.angle_alpha   90.00
_cell.angle_beta   90.00
_cell.angle_gamma   90.00
#
_symmetry.space_group_name_H-M   'P 1'
#
loop_
_entity.id
_entity.type
_entity.pdbx_description
1 polymer ?
#
loop_
_entity_poly.entity_id
_entity_poly.type
_entity_poly.pdbx_seq_one_letter_code
_entity_poly.pdbx_strand_id
1 'polypeptide(L)'
;MEQLRTEIIQGQLAPGTRLIEMQIARRMGTSQGPVREALRMLEHVGLVERRTRTATFVSPIVPHEIYELFKIRAVIESYAIRRAIKHITNTECDELNELITVMHKSGLQNDIMTLFENDLLFHRRICEWSKSHVIIQAWMPLYFQIQRFIIHNHPDFFTNLTDIADTHKPIVQALREGKPNNAARVIRTHIMLVWLNYNKT
;
A
#
# COMPACT_ATOMS: atom_id res chain seq x y z
N MET A 1 -2.66 18.13 2.04
CA MET A 1 -2.04 16.85 2.42
C MET A 1 -2.01 15.88 1.26
N GLU A 2 -3.14 15.58 0.64
CA GLU A 2 -3.25 14.62 -0.48
C GLU A 2 -2.26 14.91 -1.61
N GLN A 3 -2.16 16.15 -2.07
CA GLN A 3 -1.25 16.52 -3.15
C GLN A 3 0.23 16.22 -2.82
N LEU A 4 0.72 16.58 -1.61
CA LEU A 4 2.09 16.27 -1.18
C LEU A 4 2.34 14.76 -1.10
N ARG A 5 1.36 14.02 -0.59
CA ARG A 5 1.43 12.57 -0.52
C ARG A 5 1.56 11.96 -1.92
N THR A 6 0.71 12.39 -2.84
CA THR A 6 0.74 11.95 -4.23
C THR A 6 2.08 12.25 -4.90
N GLU A 7 2.59 13.47 -4.74
CA GLU A 7 3.90 13.88 -5.30
C GLU A 7 5.06 13.01 -4.77
N ILE A 8 5.03 12.62 -3.47
CA ILE A 8 6.03 11.73 -2.87
C ILE A 8 5.87 10.29 -3.39
N ILE A 9 4.64 9.79 -3.43
CA ILE A 9 4.35 8.42 -3.88
C ILE A 9 4.69 8.25 -5.35
N GLN A 10 4.41 9.25 -6.19
CA GLN A 10 4.73 9.23 -7.63
C GLN A 10 6.19 9.59 -7.95
N GLY A 11 7.02 9.88 -6.94
CA GLY A 11 8.43 10.22 -7.15
C GLY A 11 8.71 11.63 -7.69
N GLN A 12 7.69 12.47 -7.84
CA GLN A 12 7.87 13.88 -8.20
C GLN A 12 8.69 14.62 -7.13
N LEU A 13 8.54 14.19 -5.87
CA LEU A 13 9.43 14.55 -4.77
C LEU A 13 10.28 13.32 -4.42
N ALA A 14 11.50 13.29 -4.95
CA ALA A 14 12.41 12.16 -4.82
C ALA A 14 12.84 11.91 -3.35
N PRO A 15 13.22 10.67 -2.97
CA PRO A 15 13.82 10.38 -1.68
C PRO A 15 15.00 11.32 -1.37
N GLY A 16 15.07 11.83 -0.12
CA GLY A 16 16.07 12.79 0.31
C GLY A 16 15.80 14.25 -0.07
N THR A 17 14.74 14.54 -0.83
CA THR A 17 14.34 15.93 -1.14
C THR A 17 13.99 16.67 0.14
N ARG A 18 14.60 17.84 0.34
CA ARG A 18 14.28 18.73 1.46
C ARG A 18 12.95 19.44 1.24
N LEU A 19 12.06 19.37 2.23
CA LEU A 19 10.73 19.96 2.21
C LEU A 19 10.73 21.24 3.06
N ILE A 20 10.64 22.40 2.39
CA ILE A 20 10.67 23.72 3.06
C ILE A 20 9.23 24.23 3.16
N GLU A 21 8.69 24.31 4.39
CA GLU A 21 7.31 24.71 4.67
C GLU A 21 6.88 25.98 3.92
N MET A 22 7.71 27.01 3.91
CA MET A 22 7.41 28.28 3.26
C MET A 22 7.30 28.15 1.72
N GLN A 23 8.17 27.36 1.09
CA GLN A 23 8.12 27.14 -0.36
C GLN A 23 6.88 26.33 -0.77
N ILE A 24 6.56 25.30 0.02
CA ILE A 24 5.38 24.48 -0.19
C ILE A 24 4.11 25.34 -0.02
N ALA A 25 4.04 26.12 1.05
CA ALA A 25 2.91 27.02 1.32
C ALA A 25 2.68 27.99 0.16
N ARG A 26 3.75 28.63 -0.34
CA ARG A 26 3.68 29.54 -1.50
C ARG A 26 3.18 28.82 -2.76
N ARG A 27 3.74 27.62 -3.06
CA ARG A 27 3.36 26.83 -4.24
C ARG A 27 1.90 26.38 -4.19
N MET A 28 1.38 26.07 -3.00
CA MET A 28 0.03 25.58 -2.79
C MET A 28 -1.00 26.70 -2.49
N GLY A 29 -0.60 27.96 -2.48
CA GLY A 29 -1.51 29.08 -2.20
C GLY A 29 -2.09 29.04 -0.78
N THR A 30 -1.32 28.55 0.22
CA THR A 30 -1.78 28.41 1.61
C THR A 30 -0.77 29.03 2.60
N SER A 31 -1.08 28.99 3.89
CA SER A 31 -0.17 29.37 4.96
C SER A 31 0.72 28.20 5.43
N GLN A 32 1.76 28.47 6.22
CA GLN A 32 2.68 27.44 6.73
C GLN A 32 2.02 26.47 7.74
N GLY A 33 0.98 26.92 8.45
CA GLY A 33 0.30 26.08 9.45
C GLY A 33 -0.24 24.77 8.86
N PRO A 34 -1.14 24.82 7.86
CA PRO A 34 -1.63 23.61 7.18
C PRO A 34 -0.53 22.73 6.58
N VAL A 35 0.55 23.33 6.05
CA VAL A 35 1.69 22.58 5.51
C VAL A 35 2.42 21.82 6.63
N ARG A 36 2.64 22.46 7.77
CA ARG A 36 3.29 21.82 8.93
C ARG A 36 2.48 20.63 9.44
N GLU A 37 1.17 20.76 9.53
CA GLU A 37 0.30 19.64 9.92
C GLU A 37 0.32 18.53 8.87
N ALA A 38 0.31 18.85 7.58
CA ALA A 38 0.44 17.87 6.52
C ALA A 38 1.78 17.11 6.63
N LEU A 39 2.90 17.81 6.86
CA LEU A 39 4.20 17.17 7.04
C LEU A 39 4.27 16.29 8.29
N ARG A 40 3.62 16.67 9.40
CA ARG A 40 3.51 15.81 10.59
C ARG A 40 2.73 14.52 10.30
N MET A 41 1.64 14.62 9.55
CA MET A 41 0.86 13.44 9.16
C MET A 41 1.67 12.52 8.23
N LEU A 42 2.45 13.08 7.30
CA LEU A 42 3.33 12.32 6.41
C LEU A 42 4.51 11.69 7.19
N GLU A 43 5.02 12.36 8.23
CA GLU A 43 6.03 11.81 9.16
C GLU A 43 5.47 10.61 9.94
N HIS A 44 4.24 10.72 10.42
CA HIS A 44 3.58 9.63 11.13
C HIS A 44 3.43 8.35 10.28
N VAL A 45 3.25 8.48 8.98
CA VAL A 45 3.16 7.34 8.05
C VAL A 45 4.50 6.98 7.38
N GLY A 46 5.61 7.60 7.80
CA GLY A 46 6.95 7.28 7.34
C GLY A 46 7.29 7.74 5.93
N LEU A 47 6.49 8.60 5.30
CA LEU A 47 6.79 9.15 3.97
C LEU A 47 7.79 10.31 4.01
N VAL A 48 7.89 11.00 5.13
CA VAL A 48 8.90 12.01 5.39
C VAL A 48 9.56 11.77 6.74
N GLU A 49 10.76 12.27 6.90
CA GLU A 49 11.53 12.21 8.15
C GLU A 49 12.00 13.60 8.57
N ARG A 50 12.02 13.85 9.86
CA ARG A 50 12.57 15.06 10.43
C ARG A 50 13.99 14.78 10.95
N ARG A 51 15.01 15.34 10.29
CA ARG A 51 16.40 15.17 10.70
C ARG A 51 16.86 16.19 11.75
N THR A 52 16.22 17.38 11.77
CA THR A 52 16.45 18.42 12.79
C THR A 52 15.13 19.11 13.12
N ARG A 53 15.13 20.02 14.13
CA ARG A 53 13.90 20.76 14.48
C ARG A 53 13.27 21.54 13.31
N THR A 54 14.04 21.83 12.26
CA THR A 54 13.61 22.70 11.15
C THR A 54 13.78 22.08 9.77
N ALA A 55 14.27 20.84 9.66
CA ALA A 55 14.57 20.21 8.38
C ALA A 55 13.81 18.89 8.22
N THR A 56 12.82 18.90 7.34
CA THR A 56 12.03 17.74 6.92
C THR A 56 12.47 17.29 5.53
N PHE A 57 12.59 15.99 5.32
CA PHE A 57 13.02 15.38 4.06
C PHE A 57 12.05 14.26 3.66
N VAL A 58 11.96 13.99 2.38
CA VAL A 58 11.31 12.76 1.90
C VAL A 58 12.14 11.57 2.39
N SER A 59 11.52 10.62 3.06
CA SER A 59 12.19 9.44 3.61
C SER A 59 12.92 8.63 2.53
N PRO A 60 14.09 8.04 2.80
CA PRO A 60 14.72 7.11 1.87
C PRO A 60 13.85 5.87 1.65
N ILE A 61 14.13 5.14 0.58
CA ILE A 61 13.63 3.78 0.38
C ILE A 61 14.82 2.84 0.67
N VAL A 62 14.73 2.11 1.77
CA VAL A 62 15.81 1.23 2.24
C VAL A 62 15.38 -0.23 2.04
N PRO A 63 15.99 -0.99 1.11
CA PRO A 63 15.49 -2.30 0.70
C PRO A 63 15.25 -3.29 1.86
N HIS A 64 16.14 -3.37 2.84
CA HIS A 64 15.95 -4.28 3.97
C HIS A 64 14.77 -3.87 4.88
N GLU A 65 14.51 -2.57 5.07
CA GLU A 65 13.34 -2.07 5.80
C GLU A 65 12.04 -2.39 5.04
N ILE A 66 12.07 -2.31 3.71
CA ILE A 66 10.93 -2.71 2.88
C ILE A 66 10.62 -4.19 3.05
N TYR A 67 11.64 -5.07 3.12
CA TYR A 67 11.41 -6.47 3.45
C TYR A 67 10.67 -6.65 4.78
N GLU A 68 11.10 -5.92 5.81
CA GLU A 68 10.43 -5.96 7.12
C GLU A 68 8.97 -5.45 7.03
N LEU A 69 8.70 -4.41 6.23
CA LEU A 69 7.34 -3.93 5.99
C LEU A 69 6.45 -5.01 5.35
N PHE A 70 6.93 -5.72 4.33
CA PHE A 70 6.20 -6.85 3.73
C PHE A 70 5.95 -7.97 4.73
N LYS A 71 6.92 -8.31 5.58
CA LYS A 71 6.78 -9.32 6.63
C LYS A 71 5.71 -8.93 7.65
N ILE A 72 5.75 -7.68 8.14
CA ILE A 72 4.78 -7.15 9.10
C ILE A 72 3.39 -7.10 8.46
N ARG A 73 3.28 -6.60 7.22
CA ARG A 73 2.04 -6.60 6.44
C ARG A 73 1.45 -8.01 6.34
N ALA A 74 2.27 -9.00 5.97
CA ALA A 74 1.83 -10.38 5.85
C ALA A 74 1.29 -10.96 7.17
N VAL A 75 1.86 -10.58 8.32
CA VAL A 75 1.36 -10.97 9.64
C VAL A 75 0.01 -10.31 9.93
N ILE A 76 -0.08 -8.98 9.76
CA ILE A 76 -1.29 -8.21 10.03
C ILE A 76 -2.44 -8.71 9.15
N GLU A 77 -2.23 -8.84 7.83
CA GLU A 77 -3.28 -9.26 6.92
C GLU A 77 -3.66 -10.74 7.07
N SER A 78 -2.72 -11.60 7.44
CA SER A 78 -3.04 -12.99 7.81
C SER A 78 -3.93 -13.08 9.03
N TYR A 79 -3.76 -12.18 10.01
CA TYR A 79 -4.64 -12.08 11.16
C TYR A 79 -5.98 -11.46 10.78
N ALA A 80 -5.96 -10.39 9.98
CA ALA A 80 -7.16 -9.71 9.49
C ALA A 80 -8.10 -10.66 8.74
N ILE A 81 -7.58 -11.44 7.78
CA ILE A 81 -8.40 -12.34 6.96
C ILE A 81 -9.04 -13.47 7.78
N ARG A 82 -8.35 -13.98 8.84
CA ARG A 82 -8.96 -14.96 9.77
C ARG A 82 -10.16 -14.40 10.53
N ARG A 83 -10.16 -13.10 10.80
CA ARG A 83 -11.29 -12.41 11.43
C ARG A 83 -12.38 -12.08 10.42
N ALA A 84 -11.97 -11.52 9.27
CA ALA A 84 -12.85 -11.09 8.20
C ALA A 84 -13.73 -12.24 7.67
N ILE A 85 -13.17 -13.41 7.51
CA ILE A 85 -13.87 -14.60 6.96
C ILE A 85 -15.14 -14.99 7.75
N LYS A 86 -15.26 -14.58 9.00
CA LYS A 86 -16.46 -14.79 9.82
C LYS A 86 -17.62 -13.87 9.43
N HIS A 87 -17.35 -12.83 8.67
CA HIS A 87 -18.29 -11.76 8.33
C HIS A 87 -18.46 -11.57 6.83
N ILE A 88 -17.54 -12.13 6.04
CA ILE A 88 -17.56 -12.03 4.57
C ILE A 88 -18.66 -12.95 4.03
N THR A 89 -19.44 -12.39 3.11
CA THR A 89 -20.46 -13.07 2.33
C THR A 89 -20.03 -13.15 0.86
N ASN A 90 -20.89 -13.69 -0.01
CA ASN A 90 -20.62 -13.67 -1.44
C ASN A 90 -20.53 -12.24 -2.00
N THR A 91 -21.28 -11.28 -1.43
CA THR A 91 -21.25 -9.87 -1.86
C THR A 91 -19.87 -9.26 -1.69
N GLU A 92 -19.21 -9.46 -0.55
CA GLU A 92 -17.84 -8.97 -0.34
C GLU A 92 -16.82 -9.69 -1.26
N CYS A 93 -17.03 -10.99 -1.50
CA CYS A 93 -16.20 -11.71 -2.47
C CYS A 93 -16.38 -11.19 -3.90
N ASP A 94 -17.58 -10.77 -4.27
CA ASP A 94 -17.86 -10.20 -5.59
C ASP A 94 -17.26 -8.78 -5.70
N GLU A 95 -17.32 -7.96 -4.64
CA GLU A 95 -16.58 -6.67 -4.57
C GLU A 95 -15.08 -6.86 -4.81
N LEU A 96 -14.46 -7.88 -4.20
CA LEU A 96 -13.04 -8.18 -4.45
C LEU A 96 -12.78 -8.62 -5.90
N ASN A 97 -13.68 -9.37 -6.52
CA ASN A 97 -13.55 -9.76 -7.93
C ASN A 97 -13.69 -8.56 -8.88
N GLU A 98 -14.51 -7.56 -8.52
CA GLU A 98 -14.60 -6.31 -9.27
C GLU A 98 -13.27 -5.54 -9.23
N LEU A 99 -12.62 -5.45 -8.05
CA LEU A 99 -11.30 -4.86 -7.92
C LEU A 99 -10.25 -5.59 -8.77
N ILE A 100 -10.25 -6.93 -8.76
CA ILE A 100 -9.37 -7.74 -9.62
C ILE A 100 -9.63 -7.44 -11.10
N THR A 101 -10.89 -7.27 -11.51
CA THR A 101 -11.24 -6.93 -12.89
C THR A 101 -10.70 -5.56 -13.29
N VAL A 102 -10.81 -4.57 -12.39
CA VAL A 102 -10.23 -3.23 -12.62
C VAL A 102 -8.70 -3.32 -12.72
N MET A 103 -8.04 -4.03 -11.80
CA MET A 103 -6.59 -4.25 -11.85
C MET A 103 -6.15 -4.87 -13.18
N HIS A 104 -6.85 -5.92 -13.65
CA HIS A 104 -6.54 -6.59 -14.90
C HIS A 104 -6.68 -5.65 -16.10
N LYS A 105 -7.79 -4.88 -16.17
CA LYS A 105 -8.00 -3.87 -17.22
C LYS A 105 -6.92 -2.80 -17.21
N SER A 106 -6.56 -2.29 -16.02
CA SER A 106 -5.50 -1.30 -15.86
C SER A 106 -4.14 -1.85 -16.30
N GLY A 107 -3.85 -3.12 -15.98
CA GLY A 107 -2.66 -3.82 -16.45
C GLY A 107 -2.56 -3.89 -17.98
N LEU A 108 -3.66 -4.21 -18.68
CA LEU A 108 -3.75 -4.21 -20.12
C LEU A 108 -3.51 -2.81 -20.74
N GLN A 109 -3.90 -1.75 -20.04
CA GLN A 109 -3.76 -0.36 -20.46
C GLN A 109 -2.44 0.28 -20.04
N ASN A 110 -1.59 -0.46 -19.30
CA ASN A 110 -0.38 0.05 -18.68
C ASN A 110 -0.64 1.23 -17.72
N ASP A 111 -1.84 1.29 -17.13
CA ASP A 111 -2.22 2.26 -16.10
C ASP A 111 -1.82 1.74 -14.71
N ILE A 112 -0.55 1.96 -14.40
CA ILE A 112 0.09 1.49 -13.18
C ILE A 112 -0.54 2.09 -11.92
N MET A 113 -0.94 3.37 -11.98
CA MET A 113 -1.51 4.05 -10.83
C MET A 113 -2.84 3.43 -10.44
N THR A 114 -3.77 3.32 -11.39
CA THR A 114 -5.08 2.70 -11.13
C THR A 114 -4.93 1.23 -10.72
N LEU A 115 -3.97 0.50 -11.29
CA LEU A 115 -3.70 -0.88 -10.90
C LEU A 115 -3.33 -0.98 -9.42
N PHE A 116 -2.31 -0.23 -8.97
CA PHE A 116 -1.85 -0.31 -7.58
C PHE A 116 -2.80 0.34 -6.57
N GLU A 117 -3.60 1.33 -6.96
CA GLU A 117 -4.68 1.85 -6.11
C GLU A 117 -5.72 0.77 -5.80
N ASN A 118 -6.08 -0.04 -6.80
CA ASN A 118 -7.04 -1.13 -6.60
C ASN A 118 -6.43 -2.34 -5.90
N ASP A 119 -5.15 -2.67 -6.13
CA ASP A 119 -4.40 -3.66 -5.34
C ASP A 119 -4.45 -3.33 -3.84
N LEU A 120 -4.12 -2.10 -3.50
CA LEU A 120 -4.12 -1.67 -2.11
C LEU A 120 -5.53 -1.57 -1.52
N LEU A 121 -6.53 -1.17 -2.33
CA LEU A 121 -7.92 -1.16 -1.90
C LEU A 121 -8.41 -2.58 -1.60
N PHE A 122 -8.04 -3.57 -2.41
CA PHE A 122 -8.34 -4.99 -2.18
C PHE A 122 -7.87 -5.44 -0.78
N HIS A 123 -6.62 -5.18 -0.45
CA HIS A 123 -6.04 -5.54 0.84
C HIS A 123 -6.66 -4.76 2.01
N ARG A 124 -6.93 -3.48 1.78
CA ARG A 124 -7.61 -2.62 2.75
C ARG A 124 -9.00 -3.15 3.10
N ARG A 125 -9.80 -3.57 2.11
CA ARG A 125 -11.14 -4.15 2.33
C ARG A 125 -11.08 -5.36 3.27
N ILE A 126 -10.13 -6.27 3.05
CA ILE A 126 -9.93 -7.42 3.94
C ILE A 126 -9.64 -6.97 5.39
N CYS A 127 -8.80 -5.95 5.56
CA CYS A 127 -8.51 -5.39 6.87
C CYS A 127 -9.74 -4.71 7.51
N GLU A 128 -10.54 -3.97 6.75
CA GLU A 128 -11.78 -3.32 7.19
C GLU A 128 -12.82 -4.35 7.64
N TRP A 129 -13.02 -5.43 6.87
CA TRP A 129 -13.95 -6.50 7.21
C TRP A 129 -13.53 -7.34 8.42
N SER A 130 -12.29 -7.22 8.87
CA SER A 130 -11.87 -7.78 10.17
C SER A 130 -12.62 -7.17 11.35
N LYS A 131 -13.30 -6.00 11.16
CA LYS A 131 -14.01 -5.21 12.17
C LYS A 131 -13.14 -4.86 13.40
N SER A 132 -11.86 -4.58 13.14
CA SER A 132 -10.89 -4.21 14.18
C SER A 132 -10.19 -2.90 13.86
N HIS A 133 -10.46 -1.87 14.63
CA HIS A 133 -9.78 -0.57 14.49
C HIS A 133 -8.25 -0.69 14.70
N VAL A 134 -7.83 -1.58 15.59
CA VAL A 134 -6.41 -1.82 15.89
C VAL A 134 -5.68 -2.33 14.63
N ILE A 135 -6.31 -3.26 13.88
CA ILE A 135 -5.75 -3.78 12.64
C ILE A 135 -5.59 -2.66 11.61
N ILE A 136 -6.62 -1.84 11.41
CA ILE A 136 -6.57 -0.72 10.46
C ILE A 136 -5.50 0.30 10.86
N GLN A 137 -5.43 0.68 12.13
CA GLN A 137 -4.42 1.62 12.63
C GLN A 137 -2.99 1.10 12.44
N ALA A 138 -2.75 -0.20 12.65
CA ALA A 138 -1.45 -0.81 12.44
C ALA A 138 -1.09 -0.97 10.95
N TRP A 139 -2.08 -1.19 10.08
CA TRP A 139 -1.90 -1.44 8.67
C TRP A 139 -1.69 -0.15 7.85
N MET A 140 -2.41 0.94 8.20
CA MET A 140 -2.39 2.19 7.42
C MET A 140 -1.00 2.82 7.23
N PRO A 141 -0.10 2.86 8.22
CA PRO A 141 1.25 3.39 8.00
C PRO A 141 2.06 2.56 6.99
N LEU A 142 1.85 1.24 6.95
CA LEU A 142 2.56 0.35 6.00
C LEU A 142 2.08 0.58 4.57
N TYR A 143 0.80 0.87 4.40
CA TYR A 143 0.14 1.09 3.11
C TYR A 143 0.91 2.06 2.22
N PHE A 144 1.16 3.29 2.69
CA PHE A 144 1.78 4.34 1.88
C PHE A 144 3.25 4.07 1.56
N GLN A 145 3.99 3.45 2.48
CA GLN A 145 5.38 3.11 2.26
C GLN A 145 5.52 1.99 1.22
N ILE A 146 4.68 0.97 1.30
CA ILE A 146 4.63 -0.13 0.34
C ILE A 146 4.16 0.37 -1.03
N GLN A 147 3.13 1.22 -1.09
CA GLN A 147 2.66 1.83 -2.33
C GLN A 147 3.80 2.58 -3.03
N ARG A 148 4.50 3.45 -2.30
CA ARG A 148 5.65 4.18 -2.84
C ARG A 148 6.73 3.24 -3.37
N PHE A 149 7.07 2.21 -2.60
CA PHE A 149 8.08 1.24 -3.02
C PHE A 149 7.68 0.50 -4.30
N ILE A 150 6.46 0.00 -4.38
CA ILE A 150 5.96 -0.74 -5.54
C ILE A 150 5.92 0.15 -6.78
N ILE A 151 5.41 1.38 -6.68
CA ILE A 151 5.34 2.31 -7.82
C ILE A 151 6.73 2.63 -8.38
N HIS A 152 7.73 2.80 -7.51
CA HIS A 152 9.10 3.09 -7.94
C HIS A 152 9.82 1.91 -8.57
N ASN A 153 9.50 0.68 -8.16
CA ASN A 153 10.26 -0.52 -8.54
C ASN A 153 9.43 -1.55 -9.33
N HIS A 154 8.19 -1.22 -9.73
CA HIS A 154 7.29 -2.18 -10.40
C HIS A 154 7.88 -2.84 -11.67
N PRO A 155 8.75 -2.18 -12.49
CA PRO A 155 9.34 -2.84 -13.65
C PRO A 155 10.18 -4.06 -13.27
N ASP A 156 10.73 -4.08 -12.04
CA ASP A 156 11.58 -5.15 -11.54
C ASP A 156 10.78 -6.35 -11.00
N PHE A 157 9.46 -6.18 -10.76
CA PHE A 157 8.65 -7.21 -10.11
C PHE A 157 7.85 -8.08 -11.06
N PHE A 158 7.32 -7.49 -12.14
CA PHE A 158 6.39 -8.16 -13.03
C PHE A 158 6.69 -7.82 -14.49
N THR A 159 6.92 -8.86 -15.28
CA THR A 159 7.08 -8.73 -16.73
C THR A 159 5.74 -8.37 -17.37
N ASN A 160 4.62 -8.84 -16.80
CA ASN A 160 3.27 -8.55 -17.27
C ASN A 160 2.43 -8.03 -16.10
N LEU A 161 1.91 -6.82 -16.22
CA LEU A 161 1.10 -6.18 -15.18
C LEU A 161 -0.23 -6.89 -14.92
N THR A 162 -0.78 -7.62 -15.88
CA THR A 162 -2.00 -8.41 -15.68
C THR A 162 -1.81 -9.56 -14.70
N ASP A 163 -0.57 -10.08 -14.57
CA ASP A 163 -0.27 -11.17 -13.64
C ASP A 163 -0.50 -10.74 -12.18
N ILE A 164 -0.34 -9.44 -11.89
CA ILE A 164 -0.63 -8.88 -10.56
C ILE A 164 -2.08 -9.17 -10.17
N ALA A 165 -3.03 -8.86 -11.06
CA ALA A 165 -4.45 -9.13 -10.82
C ALA A 165 -4.72 -10.61 -10.58
N ASP A 166 -4.10 -11.49 -11.36
CA ASP A 166 -4.29 -12.92 -11.28
C ASP A 166 -3.79 -13.52 -9.96
N THR A 167 -2.75 -12.94 -9.34
CA THR A 167 -2.25 -13.37 -8.03
C THR A 167 -3.26 -13.20 -6.89
N HIS A 168 -4.31 -12.38 -7.06
CA HIS A 168 -5.35 -12.13 -6.07
C HIS A 168 -6.48 -13.17 -6.08
N LYS A 169 -6.72 -13.83 -7.24
CA LYS A 169 -7.81 -14.82 -7.40
C LYS A 169 -7.78 -15.93 -6.34
N PRO A 170 -6.62 -16.52 -5.98
CA PRO A 170 -6.56 -17.54 -4.93
C PRO A 170 -7.01 -17.04 -3.55
N ILE A 171 -6.89 -15.73 -3.26
CA ILE A 171 -7.33 -15.15 -1.99
C ILE A 171 -8.86 -15.17 -1.93
N VAL A 172 -9.54 -14.72 -3.00
CA VAL A 172 -11.01 -14.73 -3.08
C VAL A 172 -11.52 -16.16 -3.01
N GLN A 173 -10.87 -17.11 -3.70
CA GLN A 173 -11.21 -18.52 -3.62
C GLN A 173 -11.13 -19.05 -2.18
N ALA A 174 -10.04 -18.74 -1.46
CA ALA A 174 -9.85 -19.18 -0.08
C ALA A 174 -10.88 -18.56 0.89
N LEU A 175 -11.33 -17.31 0.63
CA LEU A 175 -12.41 -16.66 1.37
C LEU A 175 -13.74 -17.41 1.15
N ARG A 176 -14.09 -17.74 -0.09
CA ARG A 176 -15.31 -18.52 -0.43
C ARG A 176 -15.32 -19.92 0.19
N GLU A 177 -14.17 -20.55 0.30
CA GLU A 177 -14.03 -21.85 0.98
C GLU A 177 -14.30 -21.78 2.48
N GLY A 178 -14.28 -20.61 3.09
CA GLY A 178 -14.58 -20.42 4.50
C GLY A 178 -13.54 -21.03 5.47
N LYS A 179 -12.29 -21.29 5.01
CA LYS A 179 -11.24 -21.93 5.80
C LYS A 179 -10.21 -20.90 6.31
N PRO A 180 -10.30 -20.41 7.55
CA PRO A 180 -9.49 -19.27 8.03
C PRO A 180 -7.97 -19.48 7.92
N ASN A 181 -7.49 -20.69 8.21
CA ASN A 181 -6.05 -20.98 8.14
C ASN A 181 -5.52 -21.06 6.71
N ASN A 182 -6.33 -21.57 5.78
CA ASN A 182 -5.99 -21.59 4.37
C ASN A 182 -5.96 -20.17 3.80
N ALA A 183 -6.98 -19.36 4.05
CA ALA A 183 -7.04 -17.97 3.62
C ALA A 183 -5.83 -17.16 4.14
N ALA A 184 -5.47 -17.33 5.42
CA ALA A 184 -4.30 -16.68 6.01
C ALA A 184 -2.97 -17.12 5.39
N ARG A 185 -2.84 -18.40 5.03
CA ARG A 185 -1.66 -18.91 4.32
C ARG A 185 -1.56 -18.30 2.91
N VAL A 186 -2.68 -18.30 2.19
CA VAL A 186 -2.74 -17.79 0.81
C VAL A 186 -2.39 -16.32 0.74
N ILE A 187 -3.02 -15.46 1.56
CA ILE A 187 -2.72 -14.03 1.56
C ILE A 187 -1.27 -13.75 1.97
N ARG A 188 -0.73 -14.49 2.94
CA ARG A 188 0.68 -14.38 3.32
C ARG A 188 1.62 -14.69 2.17
N THR A 189 1.36 -15.79 1.45
CA THR A 189 2.16 -16.19 0.29
C THR A 189 2.08 -15.14 -0.80
N HIS A 190 0.89 -14.63 -1.09
CA HIS A 190 0.66 -13.58 -2.07
C HIS A 190 1.46 -12.30 -1.74
N ILE A 191 1.38 -11.79 -0.52
CA ILE A 191 2.11 -10.58 -0.10
C ILE A 191 3.61 -10.77 -0.26
N MET A 192 4.14 -11.93 0.12
CA MET A 192 5.58 -12.21 0.03
C MET A 192 6.06 -12.48 -1.40
N LEU A 193 5.16 -12.78 -2.35
CA LEU A 193 5.51 -13.03 -3.75
C LEU A 193 6.16 -11.80 -4.41
N VAL A 194 5.68 -10.60 -4.10
CA VAL A 194 6.25 -9.34 -4.58
C VAL A 194 7.72 -9.24 -4.20
N TRP A 195 8.05 -9.51 -2.93
CA TRP A 195 9.43 -9.47 -2.44
C TRP A 195 10.31 -10.57 -3.07
N LEU A 196 9.76 -11.76 -3.24
CA LEU A 196 10.50 -12.88 -3.85
C LEU A 196 10.82 -12.61 -5.33
N ASN A 197 9.98 -11.88 -6.03
CA ASN A 197 10.26 -11.47 -7.41
C ASN A 197 11.34 -10.38 -7.46
N TYR A 198 11.32 -9.42 -6.53
CA TYR A 198 12.35 -8.37 -6.44
C TYR A 198 13.76 -8.90 -6.22
N ASN A 199 13.94 -9.96 -5.42
CA ASN A 199 15.26 -10.53 -5.15
C ASN A 199 15.77 -11.51 -6.22
N LYS A 200 15.06 -11.70 -7.33
CA LYS A 200 15.52 -12.56 -8.46
C LYS A 200 16.24 -11.77 -9.55
N THR A 201 16.15 -10.44 -9.49
CA THR A 201 16.87 -9.50 -10.37
C THR A 201 18.15 -9.02 -9.71
#